data_d761e9a39726d23c13791a979a8c8bc7
#
_entry.id   d761e9a39726d23c13791a979a8c8bc7
#
_cell.length_a   1.000
_cell.length_b   1.000
_cell.length_c   1.000
_cell.angle_alpha   90.00
_cell.angle_beta   90.00
_cell.angle_gamma   90.00
#
_symmetry.space_group_name_H-M   'P 1'
#
loop_
_entity.id
_entity.type
_entity.pdbx_description
1 polymer ?
#
loop_
_entity_poly.entity_id
_entity_poly.type
_entity_poly.pdbx_seq_one_letter_code
_entity_poly.pdbx_strand_id
1 'polypeptide(L)'
;MAILSEIVEEASPSSSPPTNDRIDEYDVFLSFRGADTRLGFTNHLHTALKEASLVTFYDDEEIQTGESLKPEIENAIIASRASIVVLSKNYASSTWCLDELVLILKQKKDSNQIVIPIFFHVQPAHIRKQQGSFGKAMKKHRREMEAKTNVEEKSLWAEKIEIWREALIEVSNLKGLNARGR
;
A
#
# COMPACT_ATOMS: atom_id res chain seq x y z
N MET A 1 -15.36 5.93 13.89
CA MET A 1 -16.20 6.81 13.02
C MET A 1 -15.41 8.01 12.52
N ALA A 2 -14.78 8.85 13.40
CA ALA A 2 -14.04 10.03 12.99
C ALA A 2 -12.90 9.78 11.96
N ILE A 3 -12.12 8.71 12.13
CA ILE A 3 -11.02 8.35 11.20
C ILE A 3 -11.55 8.06 9.80
N LEU A 4 -12.66 7.34 9.67
CA LEU A 4 -13.22 7.02 8.35
C LEU A 4 -13.72 8.27 7.61
N SER A 5 -14.30 9.23 8.32
CA SER A 5 -14.73 10.50 7.75
C SER A 5 -13.52 11.33 7.26
N GLU A 6 -12.44 11.36 8.03
CA GLU A 6 -11.21 12.06 7.66
C GLU A 6 -10.55 11.43 6.41
N ILE A 7 -10.51 10.10 6.33
CA ILE A 7 -9.99 9.38 5.17
C ILE A 7 -10.82 9.69 3.91
N VAL A 8 -12.14 9.64 4.03
CA VAL A 8 -13.06 9.94 2.94
C VAL A 8 -12.89 11.39 2.46
N GLU A 9 -12.74 12.35 3.37
CA GLU A 9 -12.52 13.76 3.04
C GLU A 9 -11.19 13.96 2.30
N GLU A 10 -10.10 13.35 2.75
CA GLU A 10 -8.80 13.43 2.08
C GLU A 10 -8.80 12.75 0.70
N ALA A 11 -9.54 11.66 0.53
CA ALA A 11 -9.66 10.93 -0.73
C ALA A 11 -10.65 11.59 -1.72
N SER A 12 -11.49 12.51 -1.26
CA SER A 12 -12.49 13.18 -2.11
C SER A 12 -11.84 14.19 -3.08
N PRO A 13 -12.41 14.37 -4.31
CA PRO A 13 -11.88 15.34 -5.25
C PRO A 13 -11.98 16.75 -4.68
N SER A 14 -10.87 17.49 -4.73
CA SER A 14 -10.93 18.93 -4.49
C SER A 14 -11.70 19.61 -5.62
N SER A 15 -12.41 20.68 -5.32
CA SER A 15 -13.23 21.45 -6.26
C SER A 15 -12.46 22.19 -7.37
N SER A 16 -11.15 22.03 -7.46
CA SER A 16 -10.32 22.60 -8.51
C SER A 16 -10.31 21.68 -9.74
N PRO A 17 -10.49 22.21 -10.95
CA PRO A 17 -10.45 21.40 -12.15
C PRO A 17 -9.06 20.77 -12.31
N PRO A 18 -8.96 19.50 -12.69
CA PRO A 18 -7.67 18.85 -12.95
C PRO A 18 -6.99 19.52 -14.14
N THR A 19 -5.76 19.95 -13.95
CA THR A 19 -4.93 20.57 -15.00
C THR A 19 -4.21 19.55 -15.90
N ASN A 20 -4.60 18.28 -15.82
CA ASN A 20 -4.01 17.21 -16.61
C ASN A 20 -5.10 16.34 -17.23
N ASP A 21 -5.00 16.01 -18.52
CA ASP A 21 -5.90 15.14 -19.29
C ASP A 21 -5.87 13.66 -18.85
N ARG A 22 -5.53 13.38 -17.61
CA ARG A 22 -5.52 12.03 -17.06
C ARG A 22 -6.97 11.63 -16.73
N ILE A 23 -7.44 10.61 -17.41
CA ILE A 23 -8.72 9.97 -17.07
C ILE A 23 -8.45 8.96 -15.97
N ASP A 24 -8.79 9.33 -14.73
CA ASP A 24 -8.73 8.40 -13.61
C ASP A 24 -9.98 7.50 -13.66
N GLU A 25 -9.79 6.20 -13.76
CA GLU A 25 -10.85 5.20 -13.76
C GLU A 25 -11.40 4.98 -12.34
N TYR A 26 -10.51 5.10 -11.36
CA TYR A 26 -10.84 4.94 -9.94
C TYR A 26 -10.55 6.21 -9.16
N ASP A 27 -11.38 6.50 -8.18
CA ASP A 27 -11.08 7.55 -7.20
C ASP A 27 -9.99 7.09 -6.22
N VAL A 28 -10.06 5.82 -5.82
CA VAL A 28 -9.18 5.25 -4.80
C VAL A 28 -8.72 3.84 -5.18
N PHE A 29 -7.42 3.59 -5.06
CA PHE A 29 -6.83 2.25 -4.97
C PHE A 29 -6.58 1.92 -3.49
N LEU A 30 -7.04 0.76 -3.05
CA LEU A 30 -6.92 0.32 -1.67
C LEU A 30 -5.89 -0.80 -1.55
N SER A 31 -4.71 -0.50 -1.00
CA SER A 31 -3.65 -1.46 -0.72
C SER A 31 -3.67 -1.92 0.73
N PHE A 32 -3.80 -3.22 0.96
CA PHE A 32 -3.89 -3.81 2.29
C PHE A 32 -3.48 -5.28 2.32
N ARG A 33 -3.12 -5.77 3.49
CA ARG A 33 -2.89 -7.21 3.73
C ARG A 33 -4.22 -7.86 4.09
N GLY A 34 -4.78 -8.68 3.19
CA GLY A 34 -6.10 -9.29 3.37
C GLY A 34 -6.26 -10.09 4.65
N ALA A 35 -5.28 -10.94 4.97
CA ALA A 35 -5.28 -11.73 6.20
C ALA A 35 -5.35 -10.91 7.50
N ASP A 36 -4.87 -9.66 7.49
CA ASP A 36 -4.86 -8.81 8.68
C ASP A 36 -6.15 -8.02 8.88
N THR A 37 -6.74 -7.51 7.80
CA THR A 37 -7.73 -6.43 7.91
C THR A 37 -9.00 -6.61 7.07
N ARG A 38 -9.04 -7.58 6.14
CA ARG A 38 -10.14 -7.75 5.18
C ARG A 38 -11.51 -7.86 5.84
N LEU A 39 -11.65 -8.73 6.85
CA LEU A 39 -12.92 -8.98 7.55
C LEU A 39 -13.28 -7.92 8.59
N GLY A 40 -12.44 -6.92 8.78
CA GLY A 40 -12.64 -5.87 9.77
C GLY A 40 -12.48 -4.49 9.18
N PHE A 41 -11.37 -3.83 9.53
CA PHE A 41 -11.12 -2.44 9.20
C PHE A 41 -11.22 -2.12 7.72
N THR A 42 -10.59 -2.92 6.84
CA THR A 42 -10.60 -2.66 5.39
C THR A 42 -12.00 -2.77 4.80
N ASN A 43 -12.80 -3.72 5.24
CA ASN A 43 -14.18 -3.83 4.79
C ASN A 43 -15.03 -2.63 5.21
N HIS A 44 -14.89 -2.15 6.44
CA HIS A 44 -15.56 -0.93 6.90
C HIS A 44 -15.11 0.30 6.13
N LEU A 45 -13.80 0.42 5.86
CA LEU A 45 -13.25 1.50 5.05
C LEU A 45 -13.82 1.48 3.63
N HIS A 46 -13.82 0.32 2.97
CA HIS A 46 -14.38 0.15 1.63
C HIS A 46 -15.86 0.53 1.58
N THR A 47 -16.64 0.12 2.57
CA THR A 47 -18.05 0.50 2.70
C THR A 47 -18.20 2.02 2.82
N ALA A 48 -17.41 2.66 3.67
CA ALA A 48 -17.45 4.13 3.85
C ALA A 48 -17.08 4.89 2.56
N LEU A 49 -16.07 4.42 1.83
CA LEU A 49 -15.68 5.00 0.53
C LEU A 49 -16.82 4.87 -0.50
N LYS A 50 -17.46 3.71 -0.55
CA LYS A 50 -18.61 3.45 -1.44
C LYS A 50 -19.80 4.34 -1.09
N GLU A 51 -20.12 4.49 0.20
CA GLU A 51 -21.19 5.38 0.67
C GLU A 51 -20.91 6.85 0.35
N ALA A 52 -19.64 7.25 0.30
CA ALA A 52 -19.21 8.56 -0.16
C ALA A 52 -19.18 8.70 -1.69
N SER A 53 -19.66 7.70 -2.43
CA SER A 53 -19.68 7.65 -3.91
C SER A 53 -18.29 7.67 -4.55
N LEU A 54 -17.27 7.19 -3.85
CA LEU A 54 -15.91 7.05 -4.37
C LEU A 54 -15.74 5.68 -5.04
N VAL A 55 -15.39 5.67 -6.32
CA VAL A 55 -15.10 4.45 -7.08
C VAL A 55 -13.78 3.91 -6.61
N THR A 56 -13.81 2.77 -5.93
CA THR A 56 -12.65 2.19 -5.26
C THR A 56 -12.27 0.86 -5.90
N PHE A 57 -11.00 0.73 -6.29
CA PHE A 57 -10.43 -0.56 -6.63
C PHE A 57 -10.06 -1.30 -5.34
N TYR A 58 -10.64 -2.47 -5.19
CA TYR A 58 -10.47 -3.34 -4.04
C TYR A 58 -10.09 -4.73 -4.55
N ASP A 59 -8.82 -5.11 -4.36
CA ASP A 59 -8.36 -6.42 -4.76
C ASP A 59 -8.80 -7.48 -3.74
N ASP A 60 -9.59 -8.44 -4.20
CA ASP A 60 -10.13 -9.52 -3.37
C ASP A 60 -9.32 -10.83 -3.48
N GLU A 61 -8.31 -10.87 -4.32
CA GLU A 61 -7.51 -12.07 -4.51
C GLU A 61 -6.37 -12.18 -3.47
N GLU A 62 -6.30 -13.34 -2.82
CA GLU A 62 -5.12 -13.74 -2.06
C GLU A 62 -4.11 -14.39 -3.00
N ILE A 63 -2.96 -13.74 -3.18
CA ILE A 63 -1.93 -14.22 -4.09
C ILE A 63 -0.78 -14.83 -3.31
N GLN A 64 -0.21 -15.88 -3.90
CA GLN A 64 0.90 -16.61 -3.32
C GLN A 64 2.18 -15.76 -3.31
N THR A 65 2.96 -15.92 -2.24
CA THR A 65 4.23 -15.19 -2.07
C THR A 65 5.17 -15.43 -3.24
N GLY A 66 5.69 -14.36 -3.82
CA GLY A 66 6.72 -14.40 -4.86
C GLY A 66 6.22 -14.20 -6.29
N GLU A 67 4.92 -14.10 -6.52
CA GLU A 67 4.39 -13.74 -7.83
C GLU A 67 4.54 -12.23 -8.09
N SER A 68 4.75 -11.87 -9.35
CA SER A 68 4.73 -10.47 -9.78
C SER A 68 3.32 -9.91 -9.77
N LEU A 69 3.19 -8.59 -9.62
CA LEU A 69 1.89 -7.92 -9.72
C LEU A 69 1.22 -8.26 -11.06
N LYS A 70 -0.09 -8.55 -11.00
CA LYS A 70 -0.87 -8.73 -12.21
C LYS A 70 -1.03 -7.39 -12.94
N PRO A 71 -1.04 -7.37 -14.29
CA PRO A 71 -1.21 -6.14 -15.07
C PRO A 71 -2.47 -5.36 -14.69
N GLU A 72 -3.55 -6.02 -14.29
CA GLU A 72 -4.79 -5.40 -13.83
C GLU A 72 -4.59 -4.54 -12.59
N ILE A 73 -3.78 -5.02 -11.63
CA ILE A 73 -3.43 -4.29 -10.40
C ILE A 73 -2.55 -3.10 -10.72
N GLU A 74 -1.54 -3.29 -11.56
CA GLU A 74 -0.66 -2.20 -12.00
C GLU A 74 -1.47 -1.09 -12.69
N ASN A 75 -2.35 -1.47 -13.60
CA ASN A 75 -3.23 -0.54 -14.31
C ASN A 75 -4.18 0.18 -13.35
N ALA A 76 -4.75 -0.52 -12.38
CA ALA A 76 -5.64 0.06 -11.37
C ALA A 76 -4.91 1.10 -10.50
N ILE A 77 -3.66 0.83 -10.09
CA ILE A 77 -2.84 1.81 -9.35
C ILE A 77 -2.60 3.05 -10.22
N ILE A 78 -2.20 2.87 -11.47
CA ILE A 78 -1.93 3.96 -12.41
C ILE A 78 -3.19 4.77 -12.70
N ALA A 79 -4.33 4.12 -12.85
CA ALA A 79 -5.61 4.73 -13.19
C ALA A 79 -6.39 5.26 -11.96
N SER A 80 -5.79 5.27 -10.79
CA SER A 80 -6.38 5.81 -9.57
C SER A 80 -5.89 7.22 -9.27
N ARG A 81 -6.82 8.07 -8.78
CA ARG A 81 -6.49 9.42 -8.35
C ARG A 81 -5.75 9.45 -7.01
N ALA A 82 -6.12 8.57 -6.12
CA ALA A 82 -5.52 8.42 -4.80
C ALA A 82 -5.27 6.94 -4.49
N SER A 83 -4.28 6.66 -3.65
CA SER A 83 -4.04 5.35 -3.07
C SER A 83 -4.08 5.44 -1.55
N ILE A 84 -4.83 4.55 -0.93
CA ILE A 84 -4.85 4.36 0.52
C ILE A 84 -4.06 3.11 0.83
N VAL A 85 -3.04 3.24 1.67
CA VAL A 85 -2.16 2.14 2.07
C VAL A 85 -2.41 1.79 3.53
N VAL A 86 -3.04 0.65 3.78
CA VAL A 86 -3.32 0.17 5.14
C VAL A 86 -2.13 -0.64 5.65
N LEU A 87 -1.26 0.01 6.40
CA LEU A 87 -0.05 -0.58 6.96
C LEU A 87 -0.38 -1.31 8.27
N SER A 88 -0.61 -2.61 8.16
CA SER A 88 -0.88 -3.52 9.28
C SER A 88 0.37 -4.30 9.68
N LYS A 89 0.27 -5.06 10.76
CA LYS A 89 1.37 -5.84 11.35
C LYS A 89 2.12 -6.71 10.34
N ASN A 90 1.40 -7.36 9.42
CA ASN A 90 1.99 -8.29 8.45
C ASN A 90 2.02 -7.75 7.01
N TYR A 91 1.78 -6.45 6.82
CA TYR A 91 1.80 -5.84 5.48
C TYR A 91 3.09 -6.16 4.73
N ALA A 92 4.24 -5.95 5.37
CA ALA A 92 5.55 -6.18 4.78
C ALA A 92 5.91 -7.67 4.58
N SER A 93 5.13 -8.60 5.13
CA SER A 93 5.32 -10.03 4.86
C SER A 93 4.90 -10.43 3.46
N SER A 94 4.07 -9.62 2.81
CA SER A 94 3.57 -9.85 1.45
C SER A 94 4.45 -9.13 0.45
N THR A 95 5.13 -9.89 -0.41
CA THR A 95 5.88 -9.31 -1.54
C THR A 95 4.97 -8.53 -2.48
N TRP A 96 3.73 -8.97 -2.62
CA TRP A 96 2.70 -8.29 -3.39
C TRP A 96 2.34 -6.91 -2.83
N CYS A 97 2.07 -6.82 -1.53
CA CYS A 97 1.83 -5.53 -0.88
C CYS A 97 3.03 -4.58 -1.03
N LEU A 98 4.24 -5.10 -0.91
CA LEU A 98 5.46 -4.32 -1.09
C LEU A 98 5.64 -3.83 -2.53
N ASP A 99 5.35 -4.66 -3.53
CA ASP A 99 5.40 -4.27 -4.94
C ASP A 99 4.31 -3.22 -5.27
N GLU A 100 3.08 -3.37 -4.73
CA GLU A 100 2.06 -2.32 -4.81
C GLU A 100 2.55 -0.99 -4.22
N LEU A 101 3.13 -1.04 -3.03
CA LEU A 101 3.64 0.16 -2.35
C LEU A 101 4.69 0.88 -3.19
N VAL A 102 5.63 0.15 -3.78
CA VAL A 102 6.66 0.72 -4.66
C VAL A 102 6.02 1.44 -5.85
N LEU A 103 5.05 0.82 -6.50
CA LEU A 103 4.35 1.42 -7.64
C LEU A 103 3.52 2.63 -7.24
N ILE A 104 2.83 2.57 -6.10
CA ILE A 104 2.05 3.69 -5.54
C ILE A 104 2.96 4.90 -5.29
N LEU A 105 4.11 4.71 -4.65
CA LEU A 105 5.05 5.79 -4.39
C LEU A 105 5.69 6.34 -5.67
N LYS A 106 5.90 5.49 -6.66
CA LYS A 106 6.32 5.93 -7.99
C LYS A 106 5.27 6.83 -8.65
N GLN A 107 3.99 6.45 -8.60
CA GLN A 107 2.90 7.28 -9.13
C GLN A 107 2.76 8.62 -8.38
N LYS A 108 2.98 8.62 -7.08
CA LYS A 108 3.05 9.87 -6.29
C LYS A 108 4.12 10.81 -6.85
N LYS A 109 5.29 10.28 -7.16
CA LYS A 109 6.43 11.06 -7.65
C LYS A 109 6.25 11.53 -9.09
N ASP A 110 5.80 10.62 -9.96
CA ASP A 110 5.74 10.86 -11.41
C ASP A 110 4.48 11.59 -11.85
N SER A 111 3.36 11.36 -11.17
CA SER A 111 2.02 11.84 -11.54
C SER A 111 1.31 12.63 -10.44
N ASN A 112 2.01 12.93 -9.36
CA ASN A 112 1.47 13.65 -8.20
C ASN A 112 0.20 12.99 -7.60
N GLN A 113 0.10 11.66 -7.67
CA GLN A 113 -0.99 10.90 -7.08
C GLN A 113 -1.01 11.08 -5.56
N ILE A 114 -2.20 11.22 -5.00
CA ILE A 114 -2.40 11.33 -3.54
C ILE A 114 -2.13 9.96 -2.91
N VAL A 115 -1.30 9.92 -1.86
CA VAL A 115 -1.04 8.72 -1.07
C VAL A 115 -1.35 8.97 0.40
N ILE A 116 -2.28 8.18 0.93
CA ILE A 116 -2.77 8.28 2.32
C ILE A 116 -2.39 7.00 3.06
N PRO A 117 -1.32 7.00 3.86
CA PRO A 117 -1.01 5.85 4.71
C PRO A 117 -1.92 5.82 5.94
N ILE A 118 -2.40 4.63 6.27
CA ILE A 118 -3.11 4.35 7.51
C ILE A 118 -2.25 3.40 8.33
N PHE A 119 -1.84 3.86 9.51
CA PHE A 119 -1.04 3.06 10.45
C PHE A 119 -1.99 2.27 11.35
N PHE A 120 -2.30 1.04 10.93
CA PHE A 120 -3.25 0.16 11.61
C PHE A 120 -2.55 -0.69 12.69
N HIS A 121 -2.70 -0.30 13.93
CA HIS A 121 -2.05 -0.90 15.11
C HIS A 121 -0.51 -0.99 15.02
N VAL A 122 0.10 -0.16 14.20
CA VAL A 122 1.55 -0.05 14.06
C VAL A 122 2.00 1.39 14.23
N GLN A 123 3.25 1.58 14.63
CA GLN A 123 3.83 2.91 14.76
C GLN A 123 4.69 3.23 13.55
N PRO A 124 4.57 4.42 12.96
CA PRO A 124 5.40 4.83 11.82
C PRO A 124 6.90 4.67 12.08
N ALA A 125 7.36 4.94 13.31
CA ALA A 125 8.75 4.77 13.70
C ALA A 125 9.24 3.31 13.58
N HIS A 126 8.40 2.33 13.89
CA HIS A 126 8.73 0.91 13.75
C HIS A 126 8.86 0.49 12.28
N ILE A 127 8.02 1.06 11.41
CA ILE A 127 8.12 0.85 9.97
C ILE A 127 9.42 1.46 9.44
N ARG A 128 9.68 2.72 9.76
CA ARG A 128 10.87 3.46 9.32
C ARG A 128 12.18 2.78 9.72
N LYS A 129 12.26 2.34 10.96
CA LYS A 129 13.45 1.67 11.52
C LYS A 129 13.46 0.16 11.24
N GLN A 130 12.41 -0.35 10.61
CA GLN A 130 12.22 -1.79 10.34
C GLN A 130 12.43 -2.65 11.60
N GLN A 131 11.70 -2.28 12.63
CA GLN A 131 11.65 -2.97 13.92
C GLN A 131 10.38 -3.81 14.06
N GLY A 132 10.36 -4.71 15.04
CA GLY A 132 9.19 -5.55 15.31
C GLY A 132 8.80 -6.43 14.13
N SER A 133 7.53 -6.43 13.77
CA SER A 133 6.99 -7.25 12.67
C SER A 133 7.57 -6.87 11.30
N PHE A 134 7.86 -5.60 11.06
CA PHE A 134 8.48 -5.12 9.82
C PHE A 134 9.92 -5.60 9.70
N GLY A 135 10.69 -5.55 10.77
CA GLY A 135 12.05 -6.10 10.81
C GLY A 135 12.08 -7.62 10.59
N LYS A 136 11.13 -8.35 11.17
CA LYS A 136 11.00 -9.80 10.98
C LYS A 136 10.65 -10.15 9.54
N ALA A 137 9.73 -9.40 8.92
CA ALA A 137 9.35 -9.58 7.52
C ALA A 137 10.53 -9.36 6.58
N MET A 138 11.29 -8.29 6.75
CA MET A 138 12.45 -7.98 5.92
C MET A 138 13.58 -9.01 6.10
N LYS A 139 13.80 -9.51 7.31
CA LYS A 139 14.74 -10.63 7.56
C LYS A 139 14.31 -11.91 6.86
N LYS A 140 13.01 -12.21 6.84
CA LYS A 140 12.46 -13.36 6.12
C LYS A 140 12.75 -13.25 4.63
N HIS A 141 12.48 -12.12 4.01
CA HIS A 141 12.78 -11.89 2.59
C HIS A 141 14.27 -12.04 2.28
N ARG A 142 15.16 -11.58 3.14
CA ARG A 142 16.61 -11.78 2.98
C ARG A 142 17.00 -13.25 3.05
N ARG A 143 16.42 -14.03 3.97
CA ARG A 143 16.69 -15.49 4.05
C ARG A 143 16.20 -16.21 2.80
N GLU A 144 15.03 -15.84 2.26
CA GLU A 144 14.50 -16.37 1.01
C GLU A 144 15.42 -16.05 -0.17
N MET A 145 15.98 -14.84 -0.21
CA MET A 145 16.99 -14.45 -1.18
C MET A 145 18.27 -15.28 -1.05
N GLU A 146 18.79 -15.43 0.17
CA GLU A 146 20.01 -16.19 0.43
C GLU A 146 19.88 -17.67 0.08
N ALA A 147 18.67 -18.24 0.20
CA ALA A 147 18.36 -19.62 -0.17
C ALA A 147 18.28 -19.83 -1.70
N LYS A 148 18.23 -18.78 -2.50
CA LYS A 148 18.22 -18.92 -3.97
C LYS A 148 19.58 -19.38 -4.49
N THR A 149 19.55 -20.35 -5.41
CA THR A 149 20.76 -20.93 -6.03
C THR A 149 21.18 -20.23 -7.32
N ASN A 150 20.22 -19.63 -8.03
CA ASN A 150 20.50 -18.86 -9.24
C ASN A 150 21.05 -17.48 -8.88
N VAL A 151 22.24 -17.15 -9.39
CA VAL A 151 22.95 -15.89 -9.09
C VAL A 151 22.20 -14.64 -9.59
N GLU A 152 21.62 -14.71 -10.77
CA GLU A 152 20.86 -13.60 -11.36
C GLU A 152 19.57 -13.34 -10.57
N GLU A 153 18.83 -14.39 -10.24
CA GLU A 153 17.62 -14.32 -9.43
C GLU A 153 17.91 -13.77 -8.03
N LYS A 154 19.01 -14.22 -7.41
CA LYS A 154 19.47 -13.71 -6.11
C LYS A 154 19.79 -12.21 -6.17
N SER A 155 20.47 -11.77 -7.21
CA SER A 155 20.79 -10.35 -7.42
C SER A 155 19.54 -9.49 -7.59
N LEU A 156 18.57 -9.94 -8.39
CA LEU A 156 17.28 -9.25 -8.56
C LEU A 156 16.50 -9.13 -7.24
N TRP A 157 16.50 -10.20 -6.43
CA TRP A 157 15.86 -10.17 -5.12
C TRP A 157 16.56 -9.21 -4.15
N ALA A 158 17.87 -9.15 -4.19
CA ALA A 158 18.63 -8.20 -3.37
C ALA A 158 18.27 -6.74 -3.69
N GLU A 159 18.14 -6.41 -4.98
CA GLU A 159 17.69 -5.11 -5.44
C GLU A 159 16.25 -4.82 -5.00
N LYS A 160 15.34 -5.77 -5.16
CA LYS A 160 13.95 -5.64 -4.71
C LYS A 160 13.83 -5.38 -3.21
N ILE A 161 14.57 -6.12 -2.40
CA ILE A 161 14.58 -5.94 -0.93
C ILE A 161 15.00 -4.52 -0.56
N GLU A 162 16.01 -3.97 -1.23
CA GLU A 162 16.46 -2.60 -0.98
C GLU A 162 15.40 -1.56 -1.38
N ILE A 163 14.75 -1.76 -2.53
CA ILE A 163 13.65 -0.91 -3.00
C ILE A 163 12.46 -0.97 -2.02
N TRP A 164 12.09 -2.15 -1.54
CA TRP A 164 11.04 -2.31 -0.52
C TRP A 164 11.39 -1.61 0.79
N ARG A 165 12.65 -1.72 1.22
CA ARG A 165 13.15 -1.04 2.43
C ARG A 165 12.99 0.47 2.30
N GLU A 166 13.41 1.05 1.19
CA GLU A 166 13.28 2.49 0.92
C GLU A 166 11.81 2.92 0.84
N ALA A 167 10.96 2.12 0.19
CA ALA A 167 9.52 2.38 0.10
C ALA A 167 8.85 2.41 1.49
N LEU A 168 9.19 1.49 2.38
CA LEU A 168 8.69 1.49 3.76
C LEU A 168 9.15 2.73 4.55
N ILE A 169 10.38 3.16 4.36
CA ILE A 169 10.88 4.40 4.97
C ILE A 169 10.09 5.60 4.44
N GLU A 170 9.92 5.70 3.14
CA GLU A 170 9.22 6.82 2.49
C GLU A 170 7.76 6.91 2.96
N VAL A 171 7.00 5.81 2.90
CA VAL A 171 5.59 5.82 3.31
C VAL A 171 5.41 6.14 4.79
N SER A 172 6.35 5.73 5.64
CA SER A 172 6.32 6.02 7.08
C SER A 172 6.53 7.51 7.41
N ASN A 173 7.10 8.27 6.49
CA ASN A 173 7.34 9.71 6.62
C ASN A 173 6.20 10.56 6.05
N LEU A 174 5.25 9.96 5.33
CA LEU A 174 4.10 10.69 4.82
C LEU A 174 3.12 11.03 5.95
N LYS A 175 2.41 12.14 5.78
CA LYS A 175 1.26 12.44 6.64
C LYS A 175 0.23 11.33 6.48
N GLY A 176 -0.14 10.71 7.57
CA GLY A 176 -1.08 9.59 7.58
C GLY A 176 -1.95 9.58 8.81
N LEU A 177 -2.82 8.59 8.87
CA LEU A 177 -3.83 8.44 9.92
C LEU A 177 -3.49 7.24 10.80
N ASN A 178 -3.65 7.40 12.10
CA ASN A 178 -3.44 6.33 13.07
C ASN A 178 -4.78 5.66 13.39
N ALA A 179 -4.94 4.42 12.94
CA ALA A 179 -6.08 3.58 13.30
C ALA A 179 -5.67 2.67 14.46
N ARG A 180 -6.00 3.10 15.69
CA ARG A 180 -5.90 2.26 16.87
C ARG A 180 -7.28 1.68 17.15
N GLY A 181 -7.41 0.34 17.10
CA GLY A 181 -8.59 -0.32 17.62
C GLY A 181 -8.71 -0.07 19.13
N ARG A 182 -9.95 0.03 19.60
CA ARG A 182 -10.25 0.03 21.03
C ARG A 182 -10.06 -1.37 21.59
#